data_392fb97e6a52b9bb5414f7d9bcb0f959
#
_entry.id   392fb97e6a52b9bb5414f7d9bcb0f959
#
_cell.length_a   1.000
_cell.length_b   1.000
_cell.length_c   1.000
_cell.angle_alpha   90.00
_cell.angle_beta   90.00
_cell.angle_gamma   90.00
#
_symmetry.space_group_name_H-M   'P 1'
#
loop_
_entity.id
_entity.type
_entity.pdbx_description
1 polymer ?
#
loop_
_entity_poly.entity_id
_entity_poly.type
_entity_poly.pdbx_seq_one_letter_code
_entity_poly.pdbx_strand_id
1 'polypeptide(L)'
;MELDAKGVGRFPIGYVEEGYILKIAEEEDIKELVNFKSKLCIDRDRMCFSETNLCRSGKSFVEVVYERIPELILDAERGTLKSDIAIYSPVVDQVLYVPSNTRVFLVEASGRSIYPLVSEGENVSNDRKLFYVVTNKFEVRVVRAGVSGVVIYVGDVVGGFVIANKMLCIIVSEKDVCRLRRCNQTSN
;
A
#
# COMPACT_ATOMS: atom_id res chain seq x y z
N MET A 1 -13.22 13.54 12.24
CA MET A 1 -12.38 13.51 11.03
C MET A 1 -11.99 14.97 10.74
N GLU A 2 -10.78 15.35 11.10
CA GLU A 2 -10.27 16.69 10.78
C GLU A 2 -9.79 16.67 9.33
N LEU A 3 -10.47 17.41 8.47
CA LEU A 3 -9.99 17.75 7.15
C LEU A 3 -9.09 18.98 7.30
N ASP A 4 -7.89 18.93 6.75
CA ASP A 4 -7.08 20.12 6.58
C ASP A 4 -7.80 21.12 5.67
N ALA A 5 -7.42 22.40 5.73
CA ALA A 5 -8.04 23.50 4.97
C ALA A 5 -8.06 23.30 3.43
N LYS A 6 -7.47 22.21 2.93
CA LYS A 6 -7.47 21.79 1.52
C LYS A 6 -8.29 20.53 1.24
N GLY A 7 -8.98 19.96 2.24
CA GLY A 7 -9.81 18.76 2.06
C GLY A 7 -9.02 17.47 1.72
N VAL A 8 -7.72 17.46 1.92
CA VAL A 8 -6.86 16.30 1.64
C VAL A 8 -6.94 15.35 2.82
N GLY A 9 -7.37 14.11 2.59
CA GLY A 9 -7.37 13.05 3.60
C GLY A 9 -5.96 12.77 4.10
N ARG A 10 -5.82 12.41 5.38
CA ARG A 10 -4.53 12.06 6.01
C ARG A 10 -4.10 10.63 5.75
N PHE A 11 -4.95 9.83 5.12
CA PHE A 11 -4.73 8.41 4.91
C PHE A 11 -4.01 8.14 3.58
N PRO A 12 -3.17 7.09 3.53
CA PRO A 12 -2.55 6.67 2.28
C PRO A 12 -3.61 6.22 1.26
N ILE A 13 -3.31 6.40 -0.02
CA ILE A 13 -4.14 5.96 -1.13
C ILE A 13 -3.35 4.94 -1.93
N GLY A 14 -3.98 3.79 -2.21
CA GLY A 14 -3.35 2.71 -2.94
C GLY A 14 -3.75 2.72 -4.42
N TYR A 15 -2.76 2.51 -5.26
CA TYR A 15 -2.92 2.41 -6.71
C TYR A 15 -2.25 1.15 -7.22
N VAL A 16 -2.88 0.50 -8.19
CA VAL A 16 -2.37 -0.69 -8.86
C VAL A 16 -2.28 -0.42 -10.36
N GLU A 17 -1.30 -1.00 -11.05
CA GLU A 17 -1.11 -0.84 -12.48
C GLU A 17 -2.41 -1.13 -13.25
N GLU A 18 -2.85 -0.18 -14.08
CA GLU A 18 -4.14 -0.25 -14.78
C GLU A 18 -4.24 -1.47 -15.69
N GLY A 19 -3.17 -1.81 -16.41
CA GLY A 19 -3.15 -2.96 -17.31
C GLY A 19 -3.38 -4.29 -16.57
N TYR A 20 -2.83 -4.43 -15.37
CA TYR A 20 -3.07 -5.58 -14.52
C TYR A 20 -4.52 -5.63 -14.02
N ILE A 21 -5.05 -4.51 -13.53
CA ILE A 21 -6.45 -4.41 -13.07
C ILE A 21 -7.43 -4.76 -14.19
N LEU A 22 -7.23 -4.24 -15.39
CA LEU A 22 -8.08 -4.57 -16.54
C LEU A 22 -8.07 -6.06 -16.87
N LYS A 23 -6.91 -6.71 -16.78
CA LYS A 23 -6.78 -8.14 -17.01
C LYS A 23 -7.56 -8.97 -16.00
N ILE A 24 -7.40 -8.70 -14.68
CA ILE A 24 -8.12 -9.46 -13.66
C ILE A 24 -9.62 -9.15 -13.62
N ALA A 25 -10.05 -7.96 -14.04
CA ALA A 25 -11.46 -7.58 -14.13
C ALA A 25 -12.24 -8.35 -15.23
N GLU A 26 -11.55 -9.02 -16.16
CA GLU A 26 -12.16 -9.94 -17.11
C GLU A 26 -12.52 -11.29 -16.48
N GLU A 27 -11.81 -11.69 -15.41
CA GLU A 27 -11.94 -12.97 -14.74
C GLU A 27 -12.73 -12.87 -13.42
N GLU A 28 -12.70 -11.73 -12.77
CA GLU A 28 -13.28 -11.50 -11.43
C GLU A 28 -14.11 -10.21 -11.39
N ASP A 29 -15.17 -10.19 -10.59
CA ASP A 29 -15.96 -8.97 -10.37
C ASP A 29 -15.29 -8.07 -9.31
N ILE A 30 -14.32 -7.27 -9.78
CA ILE A 30 -13.56 -6.33 -8.92
C ILE A 30 -13.99 -4.87 -9.09
N LYS A 31 -15.07 -4.61 -9.81
CA LYS A 31 -15.51 -3.23 -10.17
C LYS A 31 -15.75 -2.35 -8.96
N GLU A 32 -16.26 -2.93 -7.87
CA GLU A 32 -16.50 -2.20 -6.62
C GLU A 32 -15.20 -1.87 -5.86
N LEU A 33 -14.09 -2.54 -6.20
CA LEU A 33 -12.80 -2.35 -5.55
C LEU A 33 -11.92 -1.29 -6.22
N VAL A 34 -12.33 -0.80 -7.40
CA VAL A 34 -11.50 0.05 -8.25
C VAL A 34 -12.20 1.35 -8.60
N ASN A 35 -11.51 2.46 -8.39
CA ASN A 35 -11.96 3.78 -8.82
C ASN A 35 -11.23 4.20 -10.10
N PHE A 36 -11.77 3.82 -11.26
CA PHE A 36 -11.19 4.16 -12.58
C PHE A 36 -11.16 5.66 -12.90
N LYS A 37 -11.81 6.51 -12.09
CA LYS A 37 -11.78 7.97 -12.26
C LYS A 37 -10.58 8.62 -11.57
N SER A 38 -9.95 7.91 -10.61
CA SER A 38 -8.76 8.38 -9.91
C SER A 38 -7.54 7.62 -10.43
N LYS A 39 -6.66 8.33 -11.13
CA LYS A 39 -5.49 7.73 -11.76
C LYS A 39 -4.20 8.48 -11.43
N LEU A 40 -3.11 7.71 -11.30
CA LEU A 40 -1.76 8.23 -11.30
C LEU A 40 -1.04 7.81 -12.58
N CYS A 41 -0.26 8.73 -13.15
CA CYS A 41 0.74 8.44 -14.15
C CYS A 41 2.13 8.48 -13.50
N ILE A 42 2.87 7.38 -13.59
CA ILE A 42 4.21 7.24 -13.03
C ILE A 42 5.23 7.20 -14.16
N ASP A 43 6.12 8.19 -14.16
CA ASP A 43 7.27 8.28 -15.05
C ASP A 43 8.53 7.87 -14.27
N ARG A 44 9.00 6.64 -14.51
CA ARG A 44 10.17 6.09 -13.82
C ARG A 44 11.47 6.72 -14.27
N ASP A 45 11.57 7.13 -15.53
CA ASP A 45 12.79 7.74 -16.05
C ASP A 45 13.01 9.13 -15.44
N ARG A 46 11.91 9.84 -15.20
CA ARG A 46 11.92 11.14 -14.53
C ARG A 46 11.78 11.06 -13.00
N MET A 47 11.57 9.86 -12.46
CA MET A 47 11.37 9.61 -11.02
C MET A 47 10.26 10.49 -10.43
N CYS A 48 9.14 10.62 -11.14
CA CYS A 48 8.03 11.47 -10.71
C CYS A 48 6.66 10.87 -11.04
N PHE A 49 5.62 11.43 -10.40
CA PHE A 49 4.22 11.07 -10.63
C PHE A 49 3.36 12.30 -10.91
N SER A 50 2.24 12.08 -11.57
CA SER A 50 1.19 13.09 -11.76
C SER A 50 -0.19 12.47 -11.65
N GLU A 51 -1.14 13.21 -11.09
CA GLU A 51 -2.55 12.85 -11.11
C GLU A 51 -3.12 13.24 -12.47
N THR A 52 -3.48 12.27 -13.29
CA THR A 52 -4.02 12.54 -14.63
C THR A 52 -4.74 11.34 -15.18
N ASN A 53 -5.83 11.59 -15.90
CA ASN A 53 -6.55 10.55 -16.64
C ASN A 53 -5.86 10.20 -17.97
N LEU A 54 -4.88 10.98 -18.39
CA LEU A 54 -4.16 10.77 -19.65
C LEU A 54 -2.66 10.66 -19.37
N CYS A 55 -2.16 9.43 -19.27
CA CYS A 55 -0.74 9.15 -19.11
C CYS A 55 -0.08 9.09 -20.50
N ARG A 56 0.66 10.15 -20.86
CA ARG A 56 1.36 10.22 -22.16
C ARG A 56 2.74 9.60 -22.12
N SER A 57 3.39 9.61 -20.97
CA SER A 57 4.70 8.99 -20.73
C SER A 57 4.65 8.22 -19.43
N GLY A 58 5.14 7.00 -19.41
CA GLY A 58 5.15 6.16 -18.20
C GLY A 58 3.99 5.16 -18.12
N LYS A 59 3.66 4.71 -16.91
CA LYS A 59 2.62 3.73 -16.62
C LYS A 59 1.43 4.38 -15.91
N SER A 60 0.22 3.94 -16.28
CA SER A 60 -1.03 4.35 -15.64
C SER A 60 -1.38 3.39 -14.50
N PHE A 61 -1.81 3.98 -13.39
CA PHE A 61 -2.25 3.28 -12.18
C PHE A 61 -3.65 3.76 -11.81
N VAL A 62 -4.50 2.86 -11.35
CA VAL A 62 -5.86 3.16 -10.90
C VAL A 62 -5.96 2.99 -9.38
N GLU A 63 -6.73 3.86 -8.75
CA GLU A 63 -7.00 3.77 -7.32
C GLU A 63 -7.80 2.52 -6.99
N VAL A 64 -7.43 1.86 -5.91
CA VAL A 64 -8.13 0.68 -5.39
C VAL A 64 -8.51 0.89 -3.93
N VAL A 65 -9.53 0.17 -3.46
CA VAL A 65 -9.86 0.15 -2.03
C VAL A 65 -8.65 -0.31 -1.25
N TYR A 66 -8.16 0.54 -0.35
CA TYR A 66 -6.85 0.38 0.30
C TYR A 66 -6.75 -0.97 1.05
N GLU A 67 -7.77 -1.34 1.80
CA GLU A 67 -7.82 -2.56 2.61
C GLU A 67 -7.83 -3.83 1.75
N ARG A 68 -8.13 -3.70 0.45
CA ARG A 68 -8.17 -4.81 -0.51
C ARG A 68 -6.88 -4.98 -1.31
N ILE A 69 -5.91 -4.08 -1.12
CA ILE A 69 -4.62 -4.15 -1.81
C ILE A 69 -3.95 -5.52 -1.65
N PRO A 70 -3.79 -6.08 -0.43
CA PRO A 70 -3.12 -7.37 -0.28
C PRO A 70 -3.77 -8.50 -1.10
N GLU A 71 -5.08 -8.55 -1.16
CA GLU A 71 -5.83 -9.54 -1.93
C GLU A 71 -5.56 -9.43 -3.43
N LEU A 72 -5.53 -8.18 -3.94
CA LEU A 72 -5.34 -7.92 -5.36
C LEU A 72 -3.91 -8.23 -5.84
N ILE A 73 -2.90 -7.95 -5.02
CA ILE A 73 -1.51 -7.90 -5.48
C ILE A 73 -0.59 -8.98 -4.95
N LEU A 74 -0.95 -9.69 -3.86
CA LEU A 74 -0.06 -10.71 -3.28
C LEU A 74 -0.13 -12.02 -4.04
N ASP A 75 1.03 -12.55 -4.41
CA ASP A 75 1.23 -13.93 -4.79
C ASP A 75 1.69 -14.70 -3.54
N ALA A 76 0.73 -15.35 -2.87
CA ALA A 76 1.01 -16.06 -1.62
C ALA A 76 1.92 -17.27 -1.82
N GLU A 77 1.90 -17.91 -3.00
CA GLU A 77 2.75 -19.07 -3.30
C GLU A 77 4.20 -18.67 -3.50
N ARG A 78 4.45 -17.54 -4.16
CA ARG A 78 5.79 -17.04 -4.47
C ARG A 78 6.33 -16.06 -3.43
N GLY A 79 5.46 -15.49 -2.59
CA GLY A 79 5.84 -14.44 -1.65
C GLY A 79 6.30 -13.16 -2.36
N THR A 80 5.64 -12.80 -3.45
CA THR A 80 5.97 -11.63 -4.29
C THR A 80 4.72 -10.82 -4.65
N LEU A 81 4.92 -9.66 -5.26
CA LEU A 81 3.85 -8.86 -5.84
C LEU A 81 3.50 -9.37 -7.25
N LYS A 82 2.21 -9.52 -7.56
CA LYS A 82 1.68 -9.85 -8.89
C LYS A 82 1.76 -8.68 -9.87
N SER A 83 1.71 -7.44 -9.36
CA SER A 83 1.65 -6.21 -10.16
C SER A 83 2.53 -5.13 -9.56
N ASP A 84 2.85 -4.13 -10.37
CA ASP A 84 3.40 -2.87 -9.89
C ASP A 84 2.35 -2.17 -9.03
N ILE A 85 2.78 -1.58 -7.92
CA ILE A 85 1.92 -0.81 -7.01
C ILE A 85 2.50 0.55 -6.71
N ALA A 86 1.62 1.47 -6.35
CA ALA A 86 1.97 2.81 -5.91
C ALA A 86 1.14 3.18 -4.68
N ILE A 87 1.79 3.54 -3.60
CA ILE A 87 1.14 4.03 -2.38
C ILE A 87 1.42 5.52 -2.27
N TYR A 88 0.39 6.33 -2.42
CA TYR A 88 0.48 7.78 -2.29
C TYR A 88 0.21 8.20 -0.86
N SER A 89 1.13 8.96 -0.29
CA SER A 89 0.97 9.62 0.99
C SER A 89 0.66 11.10 0.80
N PRO A 90 -0.58 11.54 1.03
CA PRO A 90 -0.94 12.95 0.87
C PRO A 90 -0.28 13.88 1.89
N VAL A 91 0.14 13.33 3.04
CA VAL A 91 0.80 14.11 4.10
C VAL A 91 2.17 14.64 3.67
N VAL A 92 2.93 13.84 2.91
CA VAL A 92 4.27 14.18 2.44
C VAL A 92 4.34 14.43 0.93
N ASP A 93 3.19 14.35 0.24
CA ASP A 93 3.06 14.46 -1.24
C ASP A 93 4.10 13.58 -1.98
N GLN A 94 4.15 12.31 -1.59
CA GLN A 94 5.11 11.35 -2.13
C GLN A 94 4.41 10.03 -2.47
N VAL A 95 4.88 9.39 -3.53
CA VAL A 95 4.47 8.03 -3.92
C VAL A 95 5.60 7.06 -3.64
N LEU A 96 5.26 5.96 -2.98
CA LEU A 96 6.10 4.77 -2.89
C LEU A 96 5.73 3.86 -4.05
N TYR A 97 6.61 3.71 -5.02
CA TYR A 97 6.45 2.79 -6.13
C TYR A 97 7.23 1.50 -5.87
N VAL A 98 6.58 0.36 -6.05
CA VAL A 98 7.18 -0.97 -5.91
C VAL A 98 6.83 -1.81 -7.15
N PRO A 99 7.83 -2.35 -7.88
CA PRO A 99 7.58 -3.14 -9.07
C PRO A 99 7.00 -4.53 -8.75
N SER A 100 6.34 -5.12 -9.73
CA SER A 100 5.92 -6.52 -9.71
C SER A 100 7.12 -7.47 -9.49
N ASN A 101 6.83 -8.68 -9.03
CA ASN A 101 7.82 -9.70 -8.66
C ASN A 101 8.77 -9.29 -7.50
N THR A 102 8.55 -8.14 -6.87
CA THR A 102 9.26 -7.77 -5.64
C THR A 102 8.90 -8.75 -4.52
N ARG A 103 9.92 -9.26 -3.84
CA ARG A 103 9.73 -10.11 -2.67
C ARG A 103 9.16 -9.32 -1.51
N VAL A 104 8.13 -9.86 -0.87
CA VAL A 104 7.48 -9.24 0.28
C VAL A 104 7.69 -10.05 1.55
N PHE A 105 7.73 -9.35 2.68
CA PHE A 105 7.70 -9.92 4.01
C PHE A 105 6.39 -9.52 4.67
N LEU A 106 5.62 -10.52 5.08
CA LEU A 106 4.30 -10.34 5.67
C LEU A 106 4.40 -10.53 7.18
N VAL A 107 3.94 -9.54 7.94
CA VAL A 107 3.87 -9.62 9.40
C VAL A 107 2.42 -9.41 9.81
N GLU A 108 1.80 -10.48 10.30
CA GLU A 108 0.43 -10.46 10.77
C GLU A 108 0.35 -10.27 12.28
N ALA A 109 -0.65 -9.53 12.72
CA ALA A 109 -1.04 -9.40 14.11
C ALA A 109 -2.50 -9.82 14.27
N SER A 110 -2.82 -10.51 15.37
CA SER A 110 -4.17 -10.99 15.66
C SER A 110 -4.47 -10.85 17.15
N GLY A 111 -5.63 -10.30 17.50
CA GLY A 111 -6.03 -10.10 18.88
C GLY A 111 -7.38 -9.40 19.04
N ARG A 112 -7.72 -9.05 20.27
CA ARG A 112 -8.94 -8.31 20.59
C ARG A 112 -8.87 -6.87 20.06
N SER A 113 -7.72 -6.23 20.21
CA SER A 113 -7.43 -4.90 19.69
C SER A 113 -5.98 -4.84 19.20
N ILE A 114 -5.74 -4.18 18.08
CA ILE A 114 -4.42 -4.05 17.48
C ILE A 114 -4.16 -2.58 17.19
N TYR A 115 -2.99 -2.10 17.58
CA TYR A 115 -2.57 -0.71 17.39
C TYR A 115 -1.29 -0.69 16.57
N PRO A 116 -1.32 -0.18 15.32
CA PRO A 116 -0.14 -0.03 14.50
C PRO A 116 0.78 1.05 15.09
N LEU A 117 2.08 0.80 15.01
CA LEU A 117 3.15 1.68 15.51
C LEU A 117 4.05 2.20 14.39
N VAL A 118 3.69 1.87 13.17
CA VAL A 118 4.42 2.26 11.95
C VAL A 118 3.41 2.69 10.89
N SER A 119 3.90 3.44 9.92
CA SER A 119 3.15 3.90 8.75
C SER A 119 3.88 3.55 7.46
N GLU A 120 3.18 3.67 6.34
CA GLU A 120 3.75 3.47 5.01
C GLU A 120 4.88 4.46 4.76
N GLY A 121 5.97 3.94 4.18
CA GLY A 121 7.19 4.69 3.91
C GLY A 121 8.20 4.71 5.05
N GLU A 122 7.87 4.21 6.25
CA GLU A 122 8.86 4.06 7.30
C GLU A 122 9.89 2.99 6.99
N ASN A 123 11.18 3.31 7.23
CA ASN A 123 12.24 2.33 7.26
C ASN A 123 12.21 1.63 8.62
N VAL A 124 12.22 0.31 8.60
CA VAL A 124 12.18 -0.51 9.81
C VAL A 124 13.39 -1.42 9.88
N SER A 125 13.89 -1.63 11.11
CA SER A 125 14.86 -2.66 11.44
C SER A 125 14.15 -3.92 11.94
N ASN A 126 14.87 -5.03 12.03
CA ASN A 126 14.30 -6.32 12.44
C ASN A 126 13.67 -6.32 13.84
N ASP A 127 14.14 -5.48 14.74
CA ASP A 127 13.67 -5.33 16.12
C ASP A 127 12.59 -4.23 16.26
N ARG A 128 12.27 -3.49 15.18
CA ARG A 128 11.22 -2.45 15.19
C ARG A 128 9.88 -3.04 15.60
N LYS A 129 9.24 -2.42 16.59
CA LYS A 129 7.87 -2.75 17.00
C LYS A 129 6.90 -2.28 15.92
N LEU A 130 6.07 -3.20 15.41
CA LEU A 130 5.07 -2.91 14.39
C LEU A 130 3.68 -2.75 14.98
N PHE A 131 3.34 -3.57 15.98
CA PHE A 131 2.02 -3.55 16.60
C PHE A 131 2.10 -3.75 18.10
N TYR A 132 1.19 -3.08 18.82
CA TYR A 132 0.72 -3.54 20.12
C TYR A 132 -0.57 -4.33 19.94
N VAL A 133 -0.64 -5.51 20.56
CA VAL A 133 -1.78 -6.41 20.48
C VAL A 133 -2.32 -6.63 21.88
N VAL A 134 -3.60 -6.33 22.08
CA VAL A 134 -4.32 -6.71 23.28
C VAL A 134 -4.96 -8.08 23.03
N THR A 135 -4.58 -9.09 23.82
CA THR A 135 -5.12 -10.45 23.71
C THR A 135 -6.51 -10.55 24.34
N ASN A 136 -7.20 -11.66 24.12
CA ASN A 136 -8.49 -11.94 24.77
C ASN A 136 -8.40 -12.06 26.30
N LYS A 137 -7.20 -12.29 26.83
CA LYS A 137 -6.89 -12.28 28.27
C LYS A 137 -6.48 -10.91 28.81
N PHE A 138 -6.61 -9.86 27.98
CA PHE A 138 -6.19 -8.48 28.30
C PHE A 138 -4.70 -8.31 28.56
N GLU A 139 -3.87 -9.21 28.05
CA GLU A 139 -2.42 -9.05 28.04
C GLU A 139 -2.01 -8.20 26.83
N VAL A 140 -1.01 -7.36 27.01
CA VAL A 140 -0.40 -6.59 25.91
C VAL A 140 0.82 -7.32 25.37
N ARG A 141 0.83 -7.59 24.09
CA ARG A 141 1.96 -8.20 23.36
C ARG A 141 2.49 -7.25 22.30
N VAL A 142 3.75 -7.41 21.99
CA VAL A 142 4.44 -6.63 20.95
C VAL A 142 4.76 -7.55 19.78
N VAL A 143 4.35 -7.15 18.57
CA VAL A 143 4.76 -7.78 17.32
C VAL A 143 5.87 -6.94 16.71
N ARG A 144 6.99 -7.60 16.34
CA ARG A 144 8.17 -6.94 15.74
C ARG A 144 8.29 -7.31 14.27
N ALA A 145 9.05 -6.51 13.52
CA ALA A 145 9.24 -6.67 12.08
C ALA A 145 9.92 -8.00 11.71
N GLY A 146 10.95 -8.41 12.46
CA GLY A 146 11.72 -9.62 12.14
C GLY A 146 12.59 -9.51 10.89
N VAL A 147 12.48 -8.41 10.15
CA VAL A 147 13.25 -8.09 8.95
C VAL A 147 13.52 -6.58 8.89
N SER A 148 14.52 -6.19 8.10
CA SER A 148 14.76 -4.76 7.81
C SER A 148 14.24 -4.42 6.41
N GLY A 149 13.66 -3.23 6.25
CA GLY A 149 13.10 -2.80 4.97
C GLY A 149 12.23 -1.57 5.09
N VAL A 150 11.34 -1.37 4.11
CA VAL A 150 10.36 -0.28 4.05
C VAL A 150 8.96 -0.84 4.19
N VAL A 151 8.17 -0.25 5.06
CA VAL A 151 6.75 -0.54 5.18
C VAL A 151 6.01 0.03 3.96
N ILE A 152 5.32 -0.81 3.21
CA ILE A 152 4.53 -0.39 2.05
C ILE A 152 3.03 -0.48 2.28
N TYR A 153 2.59 -1.21 3.30
CA TYR A 153 1.19 -1.36 3.66
C TYR A 153 1.04 -1.68 5.14
N VAL A 154 0.09 -1.02 5.80
CA VAL A 154 -0.39 -1.37 7.14
C VAL A 154 -1.90 -1.23 7.14
N GLY A 155 -2.62 -2.32 7.38
CA GLY A 155 -4.08 -2.26 7.37
C GLY A 155 -4.75 -3.52 7.90
N ASP A 156 -6.05 -3.46 8.00
CA ASP A 156 -6.88 -4.57 8.41
C ASP A 156 -6.90 -5.66 7.32
N VAL A 157 -6.95 -6.91 7.75
CA VAL A 157 -7.20 -8.04 6.85
C VAL A 157 -8.70 -8.18 6.66
N VAL A 158 -9.18 -7.86 5.46
CA VAL A 158 -10.59 -8.00 5.08
C VAL A 158 -10.82 -9.39 4.49
N GLY A 159 -11.72 -10.14 5.07
CA GLY A 159 -12.18 -11.43 4.54
C GLY A 159 -12.17 -12.57 5.58
N GLY A 160 -13.19 -13.42 5.49
CA GLY A 160 -13.40 -14.59 6.33
C GLY A 160 -14.27 -14.33 7.57
N PHE A 161 -14.79 -15.41 8.17
CA PHE A 161 -15.45 -15.39 9.48
C PHE A 161 -14.37 -15.16 10.54
N VAL A 162 -14.10 -13.90 10.88
CA VAL A 162 -13.01 -13.57 11.80
C VAL A 162 -13.56 -13.40 13.21
N ILE A 163 -13.16 -14.28 14.12
CA ILE A 163 -13.45 -14.20 15.56
C ILE A 163 -12.54 -13.15 16.25
N ALA A 164 -11.46 -12.74 15.61
CA ALA A 164 -10.51 -11.76 16.12
C ALA A 164 -10.12 -10.75 15.03
N ASN A 165 -9.86 -9.51 15.44
CA ASN A 165 -9.29 -8.51 14.55
C ASN A 165 -7.90 -8.98 14.05
N LYS A 166 -7.61 -8.75 12.80
CA LYS A 166 -6.31 -9.04 12.18
C LYS A 166 -5.81 -7.82 11.43
N MET A 167 -4.54 -7.53 11.59
CA MET A 167 -3.83 -6.53 10.80
C MET A 167 -2.63 -7.15 10.11
N LEU A 168 -2.30 -6.61 8.95
CA LEU A 168 -1.16 -7.00 8.14
C LEU A 168 -0.24 -5.79 7.94
N CYS A 169 1.06 -6.02 8.12
CA CYS A 169 2.11 -5.13 7.66
C CYS A 169 2.88 -5.82 6.53
N ILE A 170 3.05 -5.13 5.40
CA ILE A 170 3.86 -5.59 4.28
C ILE A 170 5.14 -4.78 4.24
N ILE A 171 6.27 -5.47 4.27
CA ILE A 171 7.61 -4.89 4.24
C ILE A 171 8.32 -5.39 2.99
N VAL A 172 9.03 -4.51 2.30
CA VAL A 172 9.89 -4.84 1.17
C VAL A 172 11.30 -4.33 1.41
N SER A 173 12.27 -4.87 0.67
CA SER A 173 13.64 -4.37 0.74
C SER A 173 13.71 -2.91 0.28
N GLU A 174 14.49 -2.08 0.95
CA GLU A 174 14.64 -0.65 0.62
C GLU A 174 15.11 -0.43 -0.83
N LYS A 175 15.94 -1.31 -1.36
CA LYS A 175 16.43 -1.27 -2.76
C LYS A 175 15.32 -1.45 -3.80
N ASP A 176 14.20 -2.05 -3.41
CA ASP A 176 13.07 -2.37 -4.29
C ASP A 176 11.97 -1.29 -4.25
N VAL A 177 12.16 -0.23 -3.46
CA VAL A 177 11.21 0.89 -3.33
C VAL A 177 11.76 2.13 -4.01
N CYS A 178 10.98 2.70 -4.92
CA CYS A 178 11.25 4.01 -5.48
C CYS A 178 10.34 5.06 -4.82
N ARG A 179 10.94 6.11 -4.26
CA ARG A 179 10.21 7.26 -3.70
C ARG A 179 10.10 8.34 -4.77
N LEU A 180 8.89 8.56 -5.25
CA LEU A 180 8.61 9.48 -6.34
C LEU A 180 8.04 10.78 -5.81
N ARG A 181 8.45 11.89 -6.41
CA ARG A 181 7.89 13.23 -6.17
C ARG A 181 6.90 13.59 -7.27
N ARG A 182 6.05 14.57 -6.99
CA ARG A 182 5.16 15.12 -8.03
C ARG A 182 6.00 15.68 -9.20
N CYS A 183 5.60 15.38 -10.42
CA CYS A 183 6.26 15.92 -11.60
C CYS A 183 6.11 17.45 -11.60
N ASN A 184 7.21 18.19 -11.85
CA ASN A 184 7.12 19.62 -12.05
C ASN A 184 6.27 19.87 -13.30
N GLN A 185 5.21 20.65 -13.15
CA GLN A 185 4.49 21.20 -14.29
C GLN A 185 5.46 22.16 -14.97
N THR A 186 6.07 21.74 -16.09
CA THR A 186 6.67 22.71 -17.00
C THR A 186 5.53 23.55 -17.54
N SER A 187 5.42 24.77 -17.03
CA SER A 187 4.56 25.79 -17.61
C SER A 187 5.01 25.99 -19.06
N ASN A 188 4.24 25.49 -19.98
CA ASN A 188 4.32 25.92 -21.39
C ASN A 188 3.40 27.11 -21.58
#